data_1b318da7870597ff00c7938997c8861e
#
_entry.id   1b318da7870597ff00c7938997c8861e
#
_cell.length_a   1.000
_cell.length_b   1.000
_cell.length_c   1.000
_cell.angle_alpha   90.00
_cell.angle_beta   90.00
_cell.angle_gamma   90.00
#
_symmetry.space_group_name_H-M   'P 1'
#
loop_
_entity.id
_entity.type
_entity.pdbx_description
1 polymer ?
#
loop_
_entity_poly.entity_id
_entity_poly.type
_entity_poly.pdbx_seq_one_letter_code
_entity_poly.pdbx_strand_id
1 'polypeptide(L)'
;MTNAWSAMTQHFLQSATAANRAAVSTMFPAAFANGPNGDAPSQSTGEPIPAPIPSVEHSDVDWEFDRTVDDADEIDVGDVVTFEKTLSEADVRAFAQISGDTNRLHLDDEFAEETRFGGRIVHGTLVSGLISAALARLPGLTIYLSQDLEFSGPVSIGDRVSARVEVVEDLGDGQYRLETSIYNEASETMVVDGEAVVLIDEQPE
;
A
#
# COMPACT_ATOMS: atom_id res chain seq x y z
N MET A 1 -13.79 1.64 33.80
CA MET A 1 -14.31 0.76 32.74
C MET A 1 -13.11 0.48 31.86
N THR A 2 -12.47 -0.65 32.05
CA THR A 2 -11.24 -1.04 31.36
C THR A 2 -11.61 -1.55 29.98
N ASN A 3 -10.99 -0.97 28.97
CA ASN A 3 -11.28 -1.17 27.56
C ASN A 3 -11.08 -2.64 27.13
N ALA A 4 -12.18 -3.30 26.77
CA ALA A 4 -12.22 -4.63 26.18
C ALA A 4 -11.44 -4.71 24.84
N TRP A 5 -11.14 -3.58 24.23
CA TRP A 5 -10.40 -3.46 22.97
C TRP A 5 -8.90 -3.80 23.11
N SER A 6 -8.24 -3.38 24.20
CA SER A 6 -6.82 -3.70 24.43
C SER A 6 -6.55 -5.20 24.59
N ALA A 7 -7.49 -5.94 25.18
CA ALA A 7 -7.34 -7.39 25.37
C ALA A 7 -7.53 -8.17 24.04
N MET A 8 -8.34 -7.65 23.12
CA MET A 8 -8.64 -8.30 21.87
C MET A 8 -7.47 -8.16 20.86
N THR A 9 -6.82 -7.01 20.85
CA THR A 9 -5.66 -6.73 19.99
C THR A 9 -4.44 -7.54 20.41
N GLN A 10 -4.15 -7.66 21.70
CA GLN A 10 -3.06 -8.50 22.20
C GLN A 10 -3.26 -10.00 21.94
N HIS A 11 -4.51 -10.48 21.96
CA HIS A 11 -4.81 -11.88 21.67
C HIS A 11 -4.69 -12.20 20.17
N PHE A 12 -4.96 -11.23 19.29
CA PHE A 12 -4.83 -11.40 17.85
C PHE A 12 -3.36 -11.41 17.41
N LEU A 13 -2.53 -10.53 17.97
CA LEU A 13 -1.09 -10.47 17.67
C LEU A 13 -0.33 -11.70 18.17
N GLN A 14 -0.67 -12.22 19.35
CA GLN A 14 -0.05 -13.44 19.90
C GLN A 14 -0.44 -14.71 19.13
N SER A 15 -1.63 -14.78 18.54
CA SER A 15 -2.04 -15.93 17.71
C SER A 15 -1.47 -15.88 16.32
N ALA A 16 -1.20 -14.70 15.74
CA ALA A 16 -0.59 -14.57 14.42
C ALA A 16 0.88 -14.99 14.40
N THR A 17 1.65 -14.68 15.45
CA THR A 17 3.07 -15.05 15.54
C THR A 17 3.29 -16.54 15.81
N ALA A 18 2.37 -17.23 16.49
CA ALA A 18 2.48 -18.67 16.74
C ALA A 18 2.06 -19.54 15.55
N ALA A 19 1.07 -19.10 14.77
CA ALA A 19 0.55 -19.85 13.62
C ALA A 19 1.49 -19.78 12.40
N ASN A 20 2.24 -18.71 12.23
CA ASN A 20 3.07 -18.53 11.02
C ASN A 20 4.40 -19.30 11.06
N ARG A 21 4.87 -19.76 12.22
CA ARG A 21 6.07 -20.61 12.32
C ARG A 21 5.84 -22.10 12.07
N ALA A 22 4.59 -22.58 12.18
CA ALA A 22 4.26 -24.00 12.01
C ALA A 22 3.77 -24.36 10.60
N ALA A 23 3.34 -23.39 9.78
CA ALA A 23 2.67 -23.66 8.50
C ALA A 23 3.59 -23.75 7.28
N VAL A 24 4.86 -23.36 7.40
CA VAL A 24 5.80 -23.35 6.24
C VAL A 24 6.53 -24.69 6.03
N SER A 25 6.44 -25.62 6.99
CA SER A 25 7.24 -26.85 6.95
C SER A 25 6.50 -28.12 6.47
N THR A 26 5.21 -28.08 6.13
CA THR A 26 4.45 -29.30 5.85
C THR A 26 3.64 -29.33 4.56
N MET A 27 3.83 -28.41 3.61
CA MET A 27 3.03 -28.37 2.37
C MET A 27 3.80 -28.58 1.07
N PHE A 28 4.82 -29.42 1.05
CA PHE A 28 5.31 -30.01 -0.19
C PHE A 28 5.45 -31.54 -0.03
N PRO A 29 4.43 -32.32 -0.40
CA PRO A 29 4.67 -33.75 -0.61
C PRO A 29 5.48 -33.92 -1.91
N ALA A 30 6.67 -34.50 -1.77
CA ALA A 30 7.44 -35.00 -2.88
C ALA A 30 6.69 -36.19 -3.52
N ALA A 31 5.98 -35.95 -4.61
CA ALA A 31 5.41 -37.00 -5.46
C ALA A 31 5.17 -36.48 -6.88
N PHE A 32 6.23 -36.36 -7.67
CA PHE A 32 6.18 -36.56 -9.12
C PHE A 32 7.52 -37.09 -9.59
N ALA A 33 7.72 -38.38 -9.40
CA ALA A 33 8.76 -39.13 -10.09
C ALA A 33 8.07 -40.21 -10.95
N ASN A 34 8.39 -40.14 -12.25
CA ASN A 34 8.24 -41.19 -13.26
C ASN A 34 6.84 -41.56 -13.82
N GLY A 35 6.57 -41.00 -15.00
CA GLY A 35 5.75 -41.58 -16.06
C GLY A 35 6.48 -41.40 -17.40
N PRO A 36 6.45 -42.39 -18.33
CA PRO A 36 7.30 -42.42 -19.51
C PRO A 36 6.72 -41.66 -20.69
N ASN A 37 7.57 -40.92 -21.38
CA ASN A 37 7.50 -40.47 -22.78
C ASN A 37 6.20 -39.77 -23.24
N GLY A 38 6.21 -38.47 -23.20
CA GLY A 38 5.39 -37.57 -24.01
C GLY A 38 6.25 -36.36 -24.37
N ASP A 39 6.31 -36.01 -25.66
CA ASP A 39 7.07 -34.89 -26.21
C ASP A 39 6.82 -33.62 -25.38
N ALA A 40 7.85 -33.16 -24.71
CA ALA A 40 7.84 -31.88 -24.02
C ALA A 40 7.80 -30.77 -25.08
N PRO A 41 6.89 -29.79 -25.00
CA PRO A 41 6.98 -28.59 -25.82
C PRO A 41 8.29 -27.90 -25.48
N SER A 42 9.05 -27.55 -26.51
CA SER A 42 10.29 -26.79 -26.41
C SER A 42 10.10 -25.57 -25.51
N GLN A 43 10.60 -25.63 -24.30
CA GLN A 43 10.70 -24.45 -23.46
C GLN A 43 11.71 -23.54 -24.14
N SER A 44 11.23 -22.41 -24.62
CA SER A 44 12.11 -21.32 -25.00
C SER A 44 12.88 -20.91 -23.74
N THR A 45 14.16 -21.26 -23.71
CA THR A 45 15.12 -20.77 -22.72
C THR A 45 15.50 -19.32 -23.03
N GLY A 46 14.49 -18.45 -23.17
CA GLY A 46 14.69 -17.03 -23.05
C GLY A 46 14.88 -16.76 -21.57
N GLU A 47 16.09 -16.44 -21.14
CA GLU A 47 16.29 -15.81 -19.85
C GLU A 47 15.30 -14.63 -19.75
N PRO A 48 14.51 -14.51 -18.67
CA PRO A 48 13.68 -13.34 -18.49
C PRO A 48 14.64 -12.15 -18.47
N ILE A 49 14.58 -11.34 -19.53
CA ILE A 49 15.27 -10.04 -19.56
C ILE A 49 14.62 -9.25 -18.41
N PRO A 50 15.34 -8.97 -17.32
CA PRO A 50 14.78 -8.13 -16.27
C PRO A 50 14.41 -6.83 -16.93
N ALA A 51 13.11 -6.50 -16.96
CA ALA A 51 12.68 -5.18 -17.37
C ALA A 51 13.46 -4.19 -16.51
N PRO A 52 14.18 -3.22 -17.08
CA PRO A 52 14.87 -2.24 -16.28
C PRO A 52 13.81 -1.54 -15.45
N ILE A 53 13.81 -1.77 -14.14
CA ILE A 53 13.04 -0.93 -13.23
C ILE A 53 13.76 0.41 -13.28
N PRO A 54 13.16 1.47 -13.83
CA PRO A 54 13.80 2.78 -13.80
C PRO A 54 14.11 3.07 -12.33
N SER A 55 15.34 3.51 -12.03
CA SER A 55 15.63 3.99 -10.70
C SER A 55 14.63 5.08 -10.35
N VAL A 56 13.81 4.84 -9.34
CA VAL A 56 12.78 5.78 -8.90
C VAL A 56 13.39 7.14 -8.55
N GLU A 57 14.67 7.12 -8.12
CA GLU A 57 15.46 8.31 -7.78
C GLU A 57 15.80 9.20 -9.00
N HIS A 58 15.71 8.67 -10.22
CA HIS A 58 16.10 9.37 -11.46
C HIS A 58 14.94 9.52 -12.46
N SER A 59 13.73 9.07 -12.09
CA SER A 59 12.55 9.30 -12.92
C SER A 59 12.03 10.71 -12.67
N ASP A 60 11.66 11.40 -13.77
CA ASP A 60 10.95 12.67 -13.73
C ASP A 60 9.50 12.39 -13.27
N VAL A 61 9.35 12.16 -11.97
CA VAL A 61 8.06 11.78 -11.37
C VAL A 61 7.41 13.01 -10.76
N ASP A 62 6.12 13.14 -10.96
CA ASP A 62 5.30 14.18 -10.33
C ASP A 62 4.96 13.81 -8.88
N TRP A 63 6.02 13.65 -8.05
CA TRP A 63 5.91 13.37 -6.63
C TRP A 63 6.54 14.47 -5.81
N GLU A 64 5.87 14.84 -4.75
CA GLU A 64 6.42 15.70 -3.71
C GLU A 64 6.20 15.04 -2.37
N PHE A 65 7.11 15.21 -1.44
CA PHE A 65 6.93 14.78 -0.06
C PHE A 65 7.64 15.71 0.90
N ASP A 66 7.13 15.77 2.11
CA ASP A 66 7.73 16.47 3.24
C ASP A 66 7.61 15.61 4.51
N ARG A 67 8.53 15.82 5.46
CA ARG A 67 8.50 15.12 6.75
C ARG A 67 9.09 15.99 7.84
N THR A 68 8.61 15.82 9.07
CA THR A 68 9.05 16.58 10.24
C THR A 68 10.25 15.97 10.93
N VAL A 69 10.59 14.71 10.67
CA VAL A 69 11.65 13.94 11.32
C VAL A 69 12.57 13.28 10.28
N ASP A 70 13.89 13.37 10.49
CA ASP A 70 14.89 12.84 9.57
C ASP A 70 15.62 11.59 10.10
N ASP A 71 15.58 11.33 11.40
CA ASP A 71 16.23 10.22 12.05
C ASP A 71 15.20 9.25 12.66
N ALA A 72 15.43 7.94 12.50
CA ALA A 72 14.53 6.92 13.04
C ALA A 72 14.47 6.91 14.56
N ASP A 73 15.60 7.23 15.21
CA ASP A 73 15.70 7.29 16.67
C ASP A 73 15.00 8.54 17.27
N GLU A 74 14.66 9.51 16.44
CA GLU A 74 14.02 10.76 16.83
C GLU A 74 12.50 10.77 16.56
N ILE A 75 11.94 9.69 16.03
CA ILE A 75 10.49 9.60 15.76
C ILE A 75 9.70 9.70 17.07
N ASP A 76 8.77 10.66 17.14
CA ASP A 76 7.91 10.89 18.30
C ASP A 76 6.45 11.15 17.87
N VAL A 77 5.56 11.11 18.84
CA VAL A 77 4.14 11.46 18.66
C VAL A 77 4.01 12.90 18.18
N GLY A 78 3.27 13.07 17.09
CA GLY A 78 3.10 14.34 16.40
C GLY A 78 3.95 14.49 15.14
N ASP A 79 4.87 13.56 14.87
CA ASP A 79 5.60 13.57 13.62
C ASP A 79 4.70 13.24 12.43
N VAL A 80 4.94 13.96 11.33
CA VAL A 80 4.10 13.95 10.14
C VAL A 80 4.94 13.67 8.90
N VAL A 81 4.38 12.85 8.00
CA VAL A 81 4.86 12.76 6.63
C VAL A 81 3.70 13.05 5.67
N THR A 82 3.98 13.83 4.64
CA THR A 82 3.07 14.06 3.52
C THR A 82 3.69 13.52 2.24
N PHE A 83 2.84 13.01 1.35
CA PHE A 83 3.23 12.55 0.03
C PHE A 83 2.15 12.95 -0.99
N GLU A 84 2.54 13.67 -2.02
CA GLU A 84 1.64 14.21 -3.03
C GLU A 84 1.93 13.63 -4.41
N LYS A 85 0.86 13.39 -5.18
CA LYS A 85 0.96 12.90 -6.55
C LYS A 85 -0.31 13.24 -7.33
N THR A 86 -0.15 13.56 -8.62
CA THR A 86 -1.25 13.57 -9.59
C THR A 86 -1.54 12.15 -10.05
N LEU A 87 -2.80 11.70 -9.93
CA LEU A 87 -3.23 10.36 -10.36
C LEU A 87 -3.67 10.37 -11.83
N SER A 88 -2.77 9.95 -12.69
CA SER A 88 -2.92 9.99 -14.14
C SER A 88 -3.72 8.81 -14.70
N GLU A 89 -4.16 8.93 -15.96
CA GLU A 89 -4.71 7.83 -16.76
C GLU A 89 -3.76 6.62 -16.81
N ALA A 90 -2.45 6.87 -16.93
CA ALA A 90 -1.45 5.81 -16.95
C ALA A 90 -1.40 5.03 -15.63
N ASP A 91 -1.54 5.71 -14.48
CA ASP A 91 -1.58 5.08 -13.18
C ASP A 91 -2.80 4.17 -13.04
N VAL A 92 -3.98 4.63 -13.47
CA VAL A 92 -5.22 3.85 -13.43
C VAL A 92 -5.11 2.58 -14.27
N ARG A 93 -4.57 2.68 -15.49
CA ARG A 93 -4.36 1.52 -16.37
C ARG A 93 -3.32 0.56 -15.82
N ALA A 94 -2.21 1.07 -15.30
CA ALA A 94 -1.17 0.26 -14.68
C ALA A 94 -1.72 -0.49 -13.47
N PHE A 95 -2.50 0.19 -12.61
CA PHE A 95 -3.14 -0.42 -11.46
C PHE A 95 -4.13 -1.53 -11.86
N ALA A 96 -4.98 -1.27 -12.84
CA ALA A 96 -5.89 -2.30 -13.37
C ALA A 96 -5.13 -3.53 -13.89
N GLN A 97 -3.99 -3.33 -14.55
CA GLN A 97 -3.16 -4.41 -15.06
C GLN A 97 -2.53 -5.26 -13.95
N ILE A 98 -1.98 -4.62 -12.91
CA ILE A 98 -1.26 -5.34 -11.84
C ILE A 98 -2.20 -5.95 -10.80
N SER A 99 -3.34 -5.29 -10.51
CA SER A 99 -4.32 -5.76 -9.53
C SER A 99 -5.36 -6.72 -10.10
N GLY A 100 -5.61 -6.66 -11.42
CA GLY A 100 -6.71 -7.34 -12.08
C GLY A 100 -8.07 -6.65 -11.88
N ASP A 101 -8.13 -5.49 -11.25
CA ASP A 101 -9.36 -4.71 -11.11
C ASP A 101 -9.69 -3.97 -12.41
N THR A 102 -10.47 -4.64 -13.24
CA THR A 102 -10.93 -4.14 -14.54
C THR A 102 -12.37 -3.63 -14.50
N ASN A 103 -12.83 -3.15 -13.35
CA ASN A 103 -14.16 -2.56 -13.23
C ASN A 103 -14.33 -1.40 -14.23
N ARG A 104 -15.40 -1.45 -15.01
CA ARG A 104 -15.70 -0.46 -16.05
C ARG A 104 -15.79 0.97 -15.52
N LEU A 105 -16.12 1.16 -14.27
CA LEU A 105 -16.16 2.48 -13.61
C LEU A 105 -14.82 3.23 -13.72
N HIS A 106 -13.71 2.49 -13.82
CA HIS A 106 -12.36 3.06 -13.90
C HIS A 106 -11.81 3.16 -15.33
N LEU A 107 -12.38 2.36 -16.27
CA LEU A 107 -11.75 2.13 -17.58
C LEU A 107 -12.63 2.50 -18.79
N ASP A 108 -13.94 2.68 -18.60
CA ASP A 108 -14.91 2.84 -19.66
C ASP A 108 -15.69 4.15 -19.45
N ASP A 109 -15.45 5.15 -20.32
CA ASP A 109 -16.03 6.48 -20.20
C ASP A 109 -17.55 6.45 -20.36
N GLU A 110 -18.08 5.76 -21.39
CA GLU A 110 -19.52 5.71 -21.66
C GLU A 110 -20.28 5.08 -20.49
N PHE A 111 -19.72 4.00 -19.92
CA PHE A 111 -20.30 3.36 -18.75
C PHE A 111 -20.27 4.27 -17.51
N ALA A 112 -19.13 4.93 -17.26
CA ALA A 112 -18.94 5.74 -16.07
C ALA A 112 -19.81 7.01 -16.07
N GLU A 113 -20.06 7.61 -17.24
CA GLU A 113 -20.97 8.75 -17.41
C GLU A 113 -22.40 8.44 -17.01
N GLU A 114 -22.86 7.21 -17.19
CA GLU A 114 -24.21 6.77 -16.79
C GLU A 114 -24.33 6.47 -15.27
N THR A 115 -23.21 6.44 -14.55
CA THR A 115 -23.21 6.19 -13.09
C THR A 115 -23.45 7.48 -12.30
N ARG A 116 -23.66 7.33 -10.99
CA ARG A 116 -23.76 8.46 -10.07
C ARG A 116 -22.51 9.36 -10.02
N PHE A 117 -21.39 8.90 -10.57
CA PHE A 117 -20.14 9.64 -10.57
C PHE A 117 -20.00 10.56 -11.78
N GLY A 118 -20.76 10.31 -12.87
CA GLY A 118 -20.76 11.14 -14.06
C GLY A 118 -19.48 11.13 -14.86
N GLY A 119 -18.59 10.17 -14.60
CA GLY A 119 -17.31 10.01 -15.28
C GLY A 119 -16.45 8.95 -14.56
N ARG A 120 -15.32 8.59 -15.18
CA ARG A 120 -14.38 7.63 -14.58
C ARG A 120 -13.69 8.21 -13.35
N ILE A 121 -13.55 7.37 -12.36
CA ILE A 121 -12.82 7.68 -11.12
C ILE A 121 -11.62 6.76 -10.96
N VAL A 122 -10.66 7.19 -10.16
CA VAL A 122 -9.49 6.39 -9.77
C VAL A 122 -9.94 5.24 -8.84
N HIS A 123 -9.28 4.08 -8.93
CA HIS A 123 -9.51 2.97 -7.99
C HIS A 123 -9.24 3.43 -6.56
N GLY A 124 -10.17 3.18 -5.65
CA GLY A 124 -9.99 3.57 -4.25
C GLY A 124 -8.71 3.00 -3.62
N THR A 125 -8.40 1.73 -3.94
CA THR A 125 -7.16 1.06 -3.49
C THR A 125 -5.88 1.63 -4.11
N LEU A 126 -5.93 2.20 -5.31
CA LEU A 126 -4.81 2.96 -5.86
C LEU A 126 -4.61 4.27 -5.09
N VAL A 127 -5.70 4.98 -4.79
CA VAL A 127 -5.66 6.19 -3.97
C VAL A 127 -5.07 5.87 -2.60
N SER A 128 -5.59 4.86 -1.89
CA SER A 128 -5.08 4.48 -0.57
C SER A 128 -3.62 3.99 -0.60
N GLY A 129 -3.13 3.52 -1.74
CA GLY A 129 -1.72 3.16 -1.93
C GLY A 129 -0.74 4.31 -1.70
N LEU A 130 -1.20 5.57 -1.76
CA LEU A 130 -0.35 6.74 -1.45
C LEU A 130 -0.03 6.83 0.04
N ILE A 131 -0.84 6.25 0.92
CA ILE A 131 -0.51 6.11 2.35
C ILE A 131 0.76 5.26 2.49
N SER A 132 0.87 4.15 1.76
CA SER A 132 2.09 3.34 1.75
C SER A 132 3.31 4.13 1.24
N ALA A 133 3.11 5.02 0.25
CA ALA A 133 4.17 5.89 -0.22
C ALA A 133 4.61 6.90 0.85
N ALA A 134 3.67 7.48 1.61
CA ALA A 134 3.99 8.36 2.74
C ALA A 134 4.73 7.60 3.86
N LEU A 135 4.23 6.43 4.24
CA LEU A 135 4.88 5.57 5.25
C LEU A 135 6.31 5.19 4.87
N ALA A 136 6.58 4.94 3.58
CA ALA A 136 7.91 4.64 3.07
C ALA A 136 8.88 5.85 3.10
N ARG A 137 8.43 7.04 3.50
CA ARG A 137 9.22 8.25 3.69
C ARG A 137 9.55 8.51 5.15
N LEU A 138 8.97 7.75 6.10
CA LEU A 138 9.47 7.72 7.47
C LEU A 138 10.94 7.26 7.47
N PRO A 139 11.79 7.81 8.32
CA PRO A 139 13.15 7.33 8.46
C PRO A 139 13.17 5.90 9.02
N GLY A 140 14.22 5.12 8.71
CA GLY A 140 14.32 3.72 9.08
C GLY A 140 13.71 2.77 8.04
N LEU A 141 13.53 1.52 8.41
CA LEU A 141 12.86 0.49 7.61
C LEU A 141 11.42 0.31 8.10
N THR A 142 10.48 0.95 7.43
CA THR A 142 9.07 0.87 7.80
C THR A 142 8.42 -0.43 7.30
N ILE A 143 7.87 -1.21 8.22
CA ILE A 143 7.13 -2.45 7.96
C ILE A 143 5.65 -2.20 8.27
N TYR A 144 4.81 -2.32 7.25
CA TYR A 144 3.37 -2.08 7.35
C TYR A 144 2.67 -3.29 7.98
N LEU A 145 2.10 -3.16 9.18
CA LEU A 145 1.50 -4.25 9.93
C LEU A 145 -0.01 -4.35 9.73
N SER A 146 -0.70 -3.21 9.80
CA SER A 146 -2.16 -3.17 9.61
C SER A 146 -2.64 -1.81 9.15
N GLN A 147 -3.85 -1.79 8.54
CA GLN A 147 -4.53 -0.57 8.09
C GLN A 147 -6.03 -0.77 8.17
N ASP A 148 -6.71 0.20 8.76
CA ASP A 148 -8.14 0.43 8.59
C ASP A 148 -8.36 1.64 7.70
N LEU A 149 -9.35 1.58 6.79
CA LEU A 149 -9.64 2.65 5.83
C LEU A 149 -11.13 2.87 5.66
N GLU A 150 -11.53 4.14 5.59
CA GLU A 150 -12.84 4.59 5.17
C GLU A 150 -12.73 5.49 3.93
N PHE A 151 -13.53 5.19 2.89
CA PHE A 151 -13.55 5.97 1.65
C PHE A 151 -14.73 6.95 1.69
N SER A 152 -14.42 8.24 1.74
CA SER A 152 -15.42 9.31 1.91
C SER A 152 -15.80 9.99 0.60
N GLY A 153 -14.97 9.89 -0.45
CA GLY A 153 -15.22 10.53 -1.74
C GLY A 153 -14.46 9.92 -2.90
N PRO A 154 -14.92 10.19 -4.15
CA PRO A 154 -14.22 9.79 -5.35
C PRO A 154 -13.04 10.73 -5.64
N VAL A 155 -12.04 10.18 -6.36
CA VAL A 155 -10.95 10.93 -6.96
C VAL A 155 -11.06 10.80 -8.47
N SER A 156 -11.06 11.92 -9.19
CA SER A 156 -11.08 11.92 -10.65
C SER A 156 -9.69 11.67 -11.24
N ILE A 157 -9.64 11.11 -12.43
CA ILE A 157 -8.38 10.95 -13.15
C ILE A 157 -7.82 12.34 -13.49
N GLY A 158 -6.59 12.59 -13.10
CA GLY A 158 -5.93 13.89 -13.22
C GLY A 158 -5.95 14.75 -11.96
N ASP A 159 -6.67 14.33 -10.91
CA ASP A 159 -6.63 15.03 -9.62
C ASP A 159 -5.27 14.83 -8.94
N ARG A 160 -4.77 15.91 -8.31
CA ARG A 160 -3.66 15.85 -7.37
C ARG A 160 -4.19 15.53 -5.99
N VAL A 161 -3.60 14.53 -5.33
CA VAL A 161 -3.97 14.09 -4.00
C VAL A 161 -2.76 14.08 -3.08
N SER A 162 -3.01 14.35 -1.80
CA SER A 162 -2.01 14.41 -0.74
C SER A 162 -2.35 13.36 0.32
N ALA A 163 -1.46 12.42 0.52
CA ALA A 163 -1.52 11.48 1.63
C ALA A 163 -0.76 12.06 2.82
N ARG A 164 -1.40 12.09 3.98
CA ARG A 164 -0.80 12.53 5.25
C ARG A 164 -0.85 11.40 6.24
N VAL A 165 0.29 11.12 6.88
CA VAL A 165 0.39 10.19 8.00
C VAL A 165 0.96 10.94 9.20
N GLU A 166 0.40 10.72 10.39
CA GLU A 166 0.83 11.34 11.64
C GLU A 166 0.98 10.27 12.72
N VAL A 167 2.11 10.27 13.40
CA VAL A 167 2.34 9.40 14.56
C VAL A 167 1.48 9.87 15.71
N VAL A 168 0.54 9.04 16.17
CA VAL A 168 -0.38 9.39 17.27
C VAL A 168 -0.13 8.60 18.54
N GLU A 169 0.59 7.48 18.45
CA GLU A 169 0.92 6.65 19.63
C GLU A 169 2.20 5.86 19.38
N ASP A 170 3.10 5.88 20.34
CA ASP A 170 4.22 4.95 20.45
C ASP A 170 3.74 3.71 21.21
N LEU A 171 3.73 2.56 20.54
CA LEU A 171 3.29 1.27 21.10
C LEU A 171 4.42 0.47 21.76
N GLY A 172 5.65 0.99 21.66
CA GLY A 172 6.87 0.34 22.12
C GLY A 172 7.43 -0.69 21.13
N ASP A 173 8.68 -1.12 21.36
CA ASP A 173 9.38 -2.09 20.51
C ASP A 173 9.42 -1.67 19.02
N GLY A 174 9.56 -0.36 18.73
CA GLY A 174 9.61 0.20 17.38
C GLY A 174 8.24 0.22 16.66
N GLN A 175 7.16 -0.07 17.35
CA GLN A 175 5.82 -0.04 16.76
C GLN A 175 5.14 1.30 17.03
N TYR A 176 4.50 1.84 15.98
CA TYR A 176 3.79 3.11 16.05
C TYR A 176 2.40 2.95 15.45
N ARG A 177 1.44 3.69 16.05
CA ARG A 177 0.11 3.92 15.50
C ARG A 177 0.10 5.27 14.81
N LEU A 178 -0.47 5.31 13.60
CA LEU A 178 -0.56 6.53 12.82
C LEU A 178 -2.00 6.78 12.39
N GLU A 179 -2.43 8.04 12.48
CA GLU A 179 -3.58 8.50 11.71
C GLU A 179 -3.14 8.68 10.26
N THR A 180 -4.00 8.24 9.33
CA THR A 180 -3.74 8.29 7.90
C THR A 180 -4.91 8.94 7.18
N SER A 181 -4.64 9.89 6.30
CA SER A 181 -5.67 10.57 5.53
C SER A 181 -5.19 10.90 4.13
N ILE A 182 -6.14 11.01 3.18
CA ILE A 182 -5.86 11.50 1.84
C ILE A 182 -6.84 12.62 1.50
N TYR A 183 -6.29 13.71 1.01
CA TYR A 183 -7.04 14.88 0.56
C TYR A 183 -6.95 15.03 -0.95
N ASN A 184 -8.04 15.44 -1.57
CA ASN A 184 -8.02 15.95 -2.93
C ASN A 184 -7.67 17.44 -2.85
N GLU A 185 -6.53 17.83 -3.43
CA GLU A 185 -5.99 19.19 -3.31
C GLU A 185 -6.89 20.25 -3.97
N ALA A 186 -7.54 19.89 -5.09
CA ALA A 186 -8.38 20.83 -5.82
C ALA A 186 -9.67 21.20 -5.10
N SER A 187 -10.25 20.26 -4.35
CA SER A 187 -11.51 20.44 -3.61
C SER A 187 -11.30 20.64 -2.12
N GLU A 188 -10.07 20.48 -1.63
CA GLU A 188 -9.72 20.52 -0.20
C GLU A 188 -10.57 19.54 0.64
N THR A 189 -11.00 18.42 0.03
CA THR A 189 -11.83 17.42 0.69
C THR A 189 -11.06 16.17 1.03
N MET A 190 -11.28 15.66 2.23
CA MET A 190 -10.76 14.35 2.64
C MET A 190 -11.53 13.25 1.89
N VAL A 191 -10.80 12.40 1.19
CA VAL A 191 -11.34 11.32 0.36
C VAL A 191 -11.08 9.93 0.94
N VAL A 192 -10.05 9.81 1.78
CA VAL A 192 -9.74 8.61 2.56
C VAL A 192 -9.35 9.02 3.97
N ASP A 193 -9.82 8.28 4.96
CA ASP A 193 -9.51 8.41 6.37
C ASP A 193 -9.22 7.04 6.96
N GLY A 194 -8.33 6.97 7.96
CA GLY A 194 -8.03 5.69 8.59
C GLY A 194 -6.88 5.72 9.58
N GLU A 195 -6.45 4.53 9.96
CA GLU A 195 -5.41 4.30 10.95
C GLU A 195 -4.49 3.17 10.50
N ALA A 196 -3.19 3.34 10.65
CA ALA A 196 -2.18 2.33 10.39
C ALA A 196 -1.43 1.95 11.66
N VAL A 197 -0.91 0.71 11.70
CA VAL A 197 0.15 0.31 12.62
C VAL A 197 1.35 -0.12 11.80
N VAL A 198 2.51 0.41 12.14
CA VAL A 198 3.78 0.07 11.50
C VAL A 198 4.79 -0.38 12.55
N LEU A 199 5.78 -1.14 12.09
CA LEU A 199 7.03 -1.39 12.80
C LEU A 199 8.15 -0.65 12.05
N ILE A 200 8.98 0.08 12.77
CA ILE A 200 10.14 0.79 12.21
C ILE A 200 11.39 0.16 12.79
N ASP A 201 12.16 -0.49 11.92
CA ASP A 201 13.44 -1.11 12.25
C ASP A 201 14.62 -0.25 11.76
N GLU A 202 15.81 -0.50 12.31
CA GLU A 202 17.04 0.05 11.78
C GLU A 202 17.25 -0.41 10.33
N GLN A 203 17.77 0.48 9.48
CA GLN A 203 18.14 0.09 8.13
C GLN A 203 19.39 -0.77 8.17
N PRO A 204 19.44 -1.90 7.44
CA PRO A 204 20.67 -2.66 7.30
C PRO A 204 21.74 -1.81 6.60
N GLU A 205 22.99 -1.88 7.10
CA GLU A 205 24.17 -1.21 6.52
C GLU A 205 24.49 -1.73 5.11
#